data_f2c6a989b26816f6edbd2e4a7ea83abc
#
_entry.id   f2c6a989b26816f6edbd2e4a7ea83abc
#
_cell.length_a   1.000
_cell.length_b   1.000
_cell.length_c   1.000
_cell.angle_alpha   90.00
_cell.angle_beta   90.00
_cell.angle_gamma   90.00
#
_symmetry.space_group_name_H-M   'P 1'
#
loop_
_entity.id
_entity.type
_entity.pdbx_description
1 polymer ?
#
loop_
_entity_poly.entity_id
_entity_poly.type
_entity_poly.pdbx_seq_one_letter_code
_entity_poly.pdbx_strand_id
1 'polypeptide(L)'
;MSSQTKTYLKFGGATAVIFLLLGYLAYTGVQDSKSYYVTIKELHKMGDSAYTKRLRVAGNVLPGSIKRTGTHVQFVLKEEDQNLTVDYTGTEAPPDTFKDDSQALADGSFGRDGVFHAKQLQAKCASKYAPQQQPGGASPAQAAPAKSMT
;
A
#
# COMPACT_ATOMS: atom_id res chain seq x y z
N MET A 1 -27.52 -48.98 16.50
CA MET A 1 -26.90 -47.62 16.49
C MET A 1 -27.89 -46.70 17.18
N SER A 2 -27.52 -46.17 18.33
CA SER A 2 -28.41 -45.36 19.15
C SER A 2 -28.72 -44.00 18.47
N SER A 3 -29.91 -43.48 18.71
CA SER A 3 -30.36 -42.20 18.16
C SER A 3 -29.39 -41.03 18.45
N GLN A 4 -28.67 -41.15 19.53
CA GLN A 4 -27.65 -40.20 19.98
C GLN A 4 -26.47 -40.09 18.99
N THR A 5 -25.99 -41.21 18.46
CA THR A 5 -24.87 -41.24 17.52
C THR A 5 -25.21 -40.54 16.20
N LYS A 6 -26.45 -40.67 15.73
CA LYS A 6 -26.89 -40.01 14.51
C LYS A 6 -26.99 -38.45 14.68
N THR A 7 -27.31 -38.01 15.89
CA THR A 7 -27.34 -36.59 16.21
C THR A 7 -25.95 -35.99 16.28
N TYR A 8 -25.01 -36.65 16.95
CA TYR A 8 -23.62 -36.21 17.00
C TYR A 8 -22.94 -36.20 15.61
N LEU A 9 -23.30 -37.17 14.75
CA LEU A 9 -22.77 -37.22 13.39
C LEU A 9 -23.27 -36.04 12.53
N LYS A 10 -24.56 -35.66 12.69
CA LYS A 10 -25.14 -34.51 11.97
C LYS A 10 -24.53 -33.17 12.44
N PHE A 11 -24.45 -32.97 13.75
CA PHE A 11 -23.86 -31.73 14.30
C PHE A 11 -22.36 -31.65 14.07
N GLY A 12 -21.65 -32.77 14.24
CA GLY A 12 -20.21 -32.84 13.95
C GLY A 12 -19.88 -32.60 12.46
N GLY A 13 -20.71 -33.16 11.55
CA GLY A 13 -20.57 -32.91 10.12
C GLY A 13 -20.82 -31.44 9.76
N ALA A 14 -21.88 -30.83 10.29
CA ALA A 14 -22.17 -29.43 10.06
C ALA A 14 -21.05 -28.51 10.57
N THR A 15 -20.55 -28.77 11.76
CA THR A 15 -19.43 -28.02 12.36
C THR A 15 -18.17 -28.16 11.52
N ALA A 16 -17.84 -29.35 11.05
CA ALA A 16 -16.67 -29.58 10.18
C ALA A 16 -16.77 -28.79 8.86
N VAL A 17 -17.95 -28.75 8.24
CA VAL A 17 -18.19 -27.97 7.01
C VAL A 17 -17.99 -26.47 7.27
N ILE A 18 -18.47 -25.95 8.40
CA ILE A 18 -18.28 -24.54 8.75
C ILE A 18 -16.79 -24.22 8.92
N PHE A 19 -16.03 -25.05 9.61
CA PHE A 19 -14.59 -24.85 9.77
C PHE A 19 -13.82 -24.96 8.45
N LEU A 20 -14.21 -25.84 7.54
CA LEU A 20 -13.64 -25.93 6.21
C LEU A 20 -13.92 -24.68 5.37
N LEU A 21 -15.17 -24.18 5.42
CA LEU A 21 -15.55 -22.94 4.75
C LEU A 21 -14.80 -21.72 5.30
N LEU A 22 -14.70 -21.61 6.62
CA LEU A 22 -13.94 -20.53 7.26
C LEU A 22 -12.45 -20.60 6.92
N GLY A 23 -11.87 -21.78 6.93
CA GLY A 23 -10.50 -22.00 6.51
C GLY A 23 -10.24 -21.64 5.04
N TYR A 24 -11.16 -22.01 4.17
CA TYR A 24 -11.11 -21.65 2.75
C TYR A 24 -11.21 -20.15 2.52
N LEU A 25 -12.17 -19.48 3.20
CA LEU A 25 -12.31 -18.03 3.12
C LEU A 25 -11.10 -17.29 3.70
N ALA A 26 -10.54 -17.77 4.81
CA ALA A 26 -9.33 -17.20 5.38
C ALA A 26 -8.14 -17.36 4.42
N TYR A 27 -7.98 -18.53 3.80
CA TYR A 27 -6.92 -18.79 2.84
C TYR A 27 -7.03 -17.89 1.61
N THR A 28 -8.22 -17.76 1.02
CA THR A 28 -8.43 -16.89 -0.16
C THR A 28 -8.33 -15.41 0.19
N GLY A 29 -8.86 -14.99 1.34
CA GLY A 29 -8.81 -13.58 1.77
C GLY A 29 -7.40 -13.06 2.06
N VAL A 30 -6.50 -13.91 2.54
CA VAL A 30 -5.09 -13.52 2.79
C VAL A 30 -4.30 -13.36 1.48
N GLN A 31 -4.65 -14.07 0.43
CA GLN A 31 -3.94 -13.98 -0.85
C GLN A 31 -4.14 -12.62 -1.53
N ASP A 32 -5.34 -12.05 -1.44
CA ASP A 32 -5.65 -10.75 -2.07
C ASP A 32 -5.16 -9.54 -1.28
N SER A 33 -4.84 -9.72 0.01
CA SER A 33 -4.49 -8.60 0.90
C SER A 33 -3.00 -8.25 0.93
N LYS A 34 -2.13 -9.00 0.26
CA LYS A 34 -0.68 -8.76 0.25
C LYS A 34 -0.28 -7.73 -0.81
N SER A 35 -0.69 -6.49 -0.63
CA SER A 35 -0.05 -5.37 -1.32
C SER A 35 1.24 -5.03 -0.59
N TYR A 36 2.37 -5.24 -1.26
CA TYR A 36 3.67 -4.85 -0.73
C TYR A 36 3.92 -3.38 -0.98
N TYR A 37 4.17 -2.62 0.08
CA TYR A 37 4.70 -1.27 -0.04
C TYR A 37 6.14 -1.34 -0.53
N VAL A 38 6.41 -0.71 -1.63
CA VAL A 38 7.74 -0.62 -2.22
C VAL A 38 8.04 0.82 -2.60
N THR A 39 9.28 1.21 -2.42
CA THR A 39 9.80 2.46 -2.98
C THR A 39 10.03 2.32 -4.49
N ILE A 40 10.08 3.44 -5.21
CA ILE A 40 10.38 3.40 -6.66
C ILE A 40 11.76 2.76 -6.90
N LYS A 41 12.72 3.05 -6.03
CA LYS A 41 14.05 2.46 -6.08
C LYS A 41 14.05 0.93 -5.87
N GLU A 42 13.22 0.46 -4.95
CA GLU A 42 13.07 -0.98 -4.67
C GLU A 42 12.34 -1.68 -5.80
N LEU A 43 11.31 -1.03 -6.38
CA LEU A 43 10.60 -1.53 -7.55
C LEU A 43 11.55 -1.86 -8.71
N HIS A 44 12.47 -0.95 -9.03
CA HIS A 44 13.46 -1.18 -10.08
C HIS A 44 14.46 -2.30 -9.75
N LYS A 45 14.71 -2.57 -8.47
CA LYS A 45 15.58 -3.67 -8.03
C LYS A 45 14.90 -5.04 -8.03
N MET A 46 13.56 -5.07 -7.95
CA MET A 46 12.81 -6.33 -7.87
C MET A 46 12.85 -7.16 -9.15
N GLY A 47 13.17 -6.57 -10.30
CA GLY A 47 13.22 -7.25 -11.59
C GLY A 47 11.90 -7.97 -11.93
N ASP A 48 12.00 -9.22 -12.37
CA ASP A 48 10.83 -10.01 -12.80
C ASP A 48 9.77 -10.23 -11.72
N SER A 49 10.14 -10.16 -10.45
CA SER A 49 9.19 -10.29 -9.34
C SER A 49 8.20 -9.13 -9.24
N ALA A 50 8.54 -7.97 -9.79
CA ALA A 50 7.67 -6.80 -9.79
C ALA A 50 6.45 -6.97 -10.71
N TYR A 51 6.59 -7.76 -11.79
CA TYR A 51 5.51 -7.98 -12.76
C TYR A 51 4.41 -8.94 -12.30
N THR A 52 4.72 -9.77 -11.32
CA THR A 52 3.80 -10.82 -10.84
C THR A 52 3.07 -10.48 -9.56
N LYS A 53 3.48 -9.41 -8.89
CA LYS A 53 2.95 -9.02 -7.57
C LYS A 53 2.10 -7.75 -7.67
N ARG A 54 1.09 -7.69 -6.83
CA ARG A 54 0.37 -6.46 -6.58
C ARG A 54 1.20 -5.59 -5.64
N LEU A 55 1.55 -4.40 -6.10
CA LEU A 55 2.46 -3.50 -5.43
C LEU A 55 1.76 -2.19 -5.09
N ARG A 56 2.25 -1.54 -4.08
CA ARG A 56 1.78 -0.25 -3.64
C ARG A 56 2.96 0.70 -3.60
N VAL A 57 2.94 1.69 -4.49
CA VAL A 57 4.04 2.65 -4.65
C VAL A 57 3.57 4.03 -4.22
N ALA A 58 4.34 4.68 -3.38
CA ALA A 58 4.11 6.04 -2.92
C ALA A 58 5.15 6.99 -3.53
N GLY A 59 4.75 8.20 -3.81
CA GLY A 59 5.64 9.25 -4.30
C GLY A 59 4.91 10.58 -4.40
N ASN A 60 5.64 11.62 -4.73
CA ASN A 60 5.07 12.93 -5.01
C ASN A 60 4.74 13.04 -6.50
N VAL A 61 3.59 13.59 -6.81
CA VAL A 61 3.19 13.84 -8.21
C VAL A 61 4.05 14.95 -8.77
N LEU A 62 4.76 14.64 -9.85
CA LEU A 62 5.60 15.65 -10.53
C LEU A 62 4.70 16.73 -11.14
N PRO A 63 4.95 18.01 -10.84
CA PRO A 63 4.16 19.13 -11.40
C PRO A 63 4.13 19.10 -12.92
N GLY A 64 2.93 19.32 -13.50
CA GLY A 64 2.74 19.33 -14.95
C GLY A 64 2.81 17.97 -15.64
N SER A 65 2.94 16.86 -14.89
CA SER A 65 2.98 15.51 -15.46
C SER A 65 1.60 14.88 -15.63
N ILE A 66 0.57 15.45 -15.03
CA ILE A 66 -0.79 14.90 -15.07
C ILE A 66 -1.41 15.08 -16.44
N LYS A 67 -1.65 13.98 -17.14
CA LYS A 67 -2.35 13.95 -18.43
C LYS A 67 -3.66 13.16 -18.26
N ARG A 68 -4.77 13.81 -18.50
CA ARG A 68 -6.10 13.18 -18.41
C ARG A 68 -6.62 12.89 -19.81
N THR A 69 -6.96 11.63 -20.07
CA THR A 69 -7.54 11.19 -21.33
C THR A 69 -8.79 10.36 -21.03
N GLY A 70 -9.94 11.04 -20.96
CA GLY A 70 -11.19 10.39 -20.52
C GLY A 70 -11.11 9.96 -19.06
N THR A 71 -11.31 8.66 -18.80
CA THR A 71 -11.21 8.04 -17.47
C THR A 71 -9.77 7.66 -17.09
N HIS A 72 -8.86 7.63 -18.07
CA HIS A 72 -7.45 7.33 -17.84
C HIS A 72 -6.69 8.58 -17.39
N VAL A 73 -5.84 8.42 -16.40
CA VAL A 73 -4.97 9.49 -15.92
C VAL A 73 -3.54 8.98 -15.87
N GLN A 74 -2.70 9.55 -16.70
CA GLN A 74 -1.26 9.28 -16.69
C GLN A 74 -0.54 10.39 -15.95
N PHE A 75 0.39 10.03 -15.09
CA PHE A 75 1.20 10.96 -14.32
C PHE A 75 2.54 10.35 -13.93
N VAL A 76 3.44 11.16 -13.43
CA VAL A 76 4.75 10.71 -12.96
C VAL A 76 4.82 10.87 -11.45
N LEU A 77 5.15 9.78 -10.76
CA LEU A 77 5.55 9.80 -9.35
C LEU A 77 7.05 10.02 -9.26
N LYS A 78 7.42 10.95 -8.41
CA LYS A 78 8.82 11.22 -8.06
C LYS A 78 9.06 10.83 -6.60
N GLU A 79 10.12 10.09 -6.38
CA GLU A 79 10.63 9.74 -5.05
C GLU A 79 12.16 9.91 -5.07
N GLU A 80 12.66 10.84 -4.28
CA GLU A 80 14.08 11.25 -4.33
C GLU A 80 14.52 11.62 -5.76
N ASP A 81 15.44 10.84 -6.36
CA ASP A 81 15.95 11.03 -7.71
C ASP A 81 15.33 10.05 -8.73
N GLN A 82 14.32 9.29 -8.33
CA GLN A 82 13.67 8.30 -9.19
C GLN A 82 12.30 8.77 -9.63
N ASN A 83 12.01 8.53 -10.91
CA ASN A 83 10.71 8.82 -11.51
C ASN A 83 10.05 7.51 -11.95
N LEU A 84 8.74 7.42 -11.74
CA LEU A 84 7.93 6.29 -12.17
C LEU A 84 6.71 6.80 -12.93
N THR A 85 6.56 6.38 -14.16
CA THR A 85 5.33 6.66 -14.92
C THR A 85 4.23 5.75 -14.44
N VAL A 86 3.10 6.34 -14.08
CA VAL A 86 1.90 5.63 -13.61
C VAL A 86 0.77 5.90 -14.56
N ASP A 87 0.11 4.84 -14.99
CA ASP A 87 -1.14 4.88 -15.76
C ASP A 87 -2.28 4.37 -14.88
N TYR A 88 -3.16 5.29 -14.53
CA TYR A 88 -4.34 4.96 -13.72
C TYR A 88 -5.50 4.55 -14.61
N THR A 89 -5.90 3.30 -14.51
CA THR A 89 -7.00 2.67 -15.25
C THR A 89 -8.15 2.22 -14.35
N GLY A 90 -8.21 2.75 -13.12
CA GLY A 90 -9.28 2.43 -12.18
C GLY A 90 -10.65 2.90 -12.66
N THR A 91 -11.69 2.32 -12.11
CA THR A 91 -13.09 2.69 -12.40
C THR A 91 -13.56 3.92 -11.65
N GLU A 92 -12.87 4.28 -10.57
CA GLU A 92 -13.19 5.44 -9.75
C GLU A 92 -12.45 6.68 -10.27
N ALA A 93 -13.11 7.83 -10.21
CA ALA A 93 -12.44 9.09 -10.53
C ALA A 93 -11.31 9.35 -9.51
N PRO A 94 -10.17 9.89 -9.96
CA PRO A 94 -9.12 10.32 -9.04
C PRO A 94 -9.67 11.26 -7.96
N PRO A 95 -9.21 11.17 -6.71
CA PRO A 95 -9.70 12.03 -5.64
C PRO A 95 -9.38 13.50 -5.92
N ASP A 96 -10.18 14.43 -5.40
CA ASP A 96 -10.00 15.88 -5.58
C ASP A 96 -8.66 16.38 -5.01
N THR A 97 -8.08 15.63 -4.09
CA THR A 97 -6.75 15.89 -3.52
C THR A 97 -5.61 15.53 -4.47
N PHE A 98 -5.91 14.85 -5.60
CA PHE A 98 -4.91 14.48 -6.60
C PHE A 98 -4.61 15.65 -7.53
N LYS A 99 -3.50 16.29 -7.26
CA LYS A 99 -3.00 17.47 -8.00
C LYS A 99 -1.47 17.49 -7.97
N ASP A 100 -0.91 18.45 -8.68
CA ASP A 100 0.53 18.68 -8.68
C ASP A 100 1.07 18.83 -7.26
N ASP A 101 2.26 18.27 -7.00
CA ASP A 101 2.93 18.23 -5.70
C ASP A 101 2.17 17.48 -4.59
N SER A 102 1.05 16.83 -4.89
CA SER A 102 0.40 15.98 -3.90
C SER A 102 1.18 14.69 -3.70
N GLN A 103 1.15 14.16 -2.47
CA GLN A 103 1.62 12.81 -2.22
C GLN A 103 0.56 11.81 -2.69
N ALA A 104 0.92 10.97 -3.64
CA ALA A 104 0.03 9.95 -4.16
C ALA A 104 0.54 8.53 -3.83
N LEU A 105 -0.41 7.64 -3.62
CA LEU A 105 -0.21 6.23 -3.40
C LEU A 105 -0.96 5.47 -4.49
N ALA A 106 -0.23 4.80 -5.34
CA ALA A 106 -0.76 3.98 -6.43
C ALA A 106 -0.72 2.50 -6.05
N ASP A 107 -1.84 1.79 -6.17
CA ASP A 107 -1.97 0.35 -5.95
C ASP A 107 -2.24 -0.33 -7.28
N GLY A 108 -1.37 -1.23 -7.68
CA GLY A 108 -1.46 -1.89 -8.98
C GLY A 108 -0.33 -2.88 -9.24
N SER A 109 0.06 -2.99 -10.50
CA SER A 109 1.14 -3.86 -10.95
C SER A 109 2.09 -3.13 -11.89
N PHE A 110 3.35 -3.50 -11.83
CA PHE A 110 4.35 -2.96 -12.75
C PHE A 110 4.28 -3.70 -14.07
N GLY A 111 4.21 -2.97 -15.18
CA GLY A 111 4.18 -3.53 -16.52
C GLY A 111 5.58 -3.73 -17.11
N ARG A 112 5.71 -4.65 -18.07
CA ARG A 112 6.95 -4.86 -18.82
C ARG A 112 7.27 -3.70 -19.77
N ASP A 113 6.31 -2.81 -19.98
CA ASP A 113 6.44 -1.54 -20.70
C ASP A 113 7.12 -0.45 -19.88
N GLY A 114 7.50 -0.75 -18.61
CA GLY A 114 8.09 0.22 -17.70
C GLY A 114 7.09 1.18 -17.06
N VAL A 115 5.80 0.93 -17.25
CA VAL A 115 4.71 1.74 -16.70
C VAL A 115 4.05 0.99 -15.53
N PHE A 116 3.71 1.72 -14.49
CA PHE A 116 2.96 1.17 -13.37
C PHE A 116 1.46 1.32 -13.61
N HIS A 117 0.76 0.22 -13.81
CA HIS A 117 -0.68 0.18 -14.05
C HIS A 117 -1.44 0.17 -12.72
N ALA A 118 -1.93 1.34 -12.31
CA ALA A 118 -2.66 1.51 -11.08
C ALA A 118 -4.16 1.28 -11.26
N LYS A 119 -4.75 0.48 -10.37
CA LYS A 119 -6.20 0.26 -10.28
C LYS A 119 -6.85 1.09 -9.17
N GLN A 120 -6.07 1.46 -8.16
CA GLN A 120 -6.51 2.34 -7.08
C GLN A 120 -5.51 3.48 -6.90
N LEU A 121 -6.03 4.65 -6.64
CA LEU A 121 -5.24 5.85 -6.43
C LEU A 121 -5.73 6.57 -5.17
N GLN A 122 -4.83 6.83 -4.25
CA GLN A 122 -5.07 7.64 -3.07
C GLN A 122 -4.13 8.84 -3.12
N ALA A 123 -4.64 10.02 -2.79
CA ALA A 123 -3.81 11.21 -2.71
C ALA A 123 -4.01 11.90 -1.36
N LYS A 124 -2.94 12.42 -0.83
CA LYS A 124 -2.94 13.26 0.36
C LYS A 124 -2.32 14.60 0.01
N CYS A 125 -2.92 15.69 0.48
CA CYS A 125 -2.24 16.98 0.41
C CYS A 125 -0.92 16.88 1.17
N ALA A 126 0.18 17.31 0.57
CA ALA A 126 1.46 17.42 1.26
C ALA A 126 1.28 18.36 2.45
N SER A 127 1.15 17.79 3.63
CA SER A 127 1.16 18.57 4.87
C SER A 127 2.56 19.12 5.04
N LYS A 128 2.73 20.43 5.02
CA LYS A 128 4.02 21.10 5.32
C LYS A 128 4.55 20.81 6.73
N TYR A 129 3.85 19.96 7.48
CA TYR A 129 4.18 19.53 8.84
C TYR A 129 4.52 18.03 8.93
N ALA A 130 5.09 17.43 7.90
CA ALA A 130 5.74 16.15 8.10
C ALA A 130 7.03 16.41 8.90
N PRO A 131 7.17 15.93 10.16
CA PRO A 131 8.45 15.96 10.81
C PRO A 131 9.39 15.13 9.96
N GLN A 132 10.49 15.74 9.53
CA GLN A 132 11.59 15.00 8.93
C GLN A 132 12.01 13.98 9.97
N GLN A 133 11.74 12.71 9.71
CA GLN A 133 12.36 11.62 10.47
C GLN A 133 13.84 11.67 10.15
N GLN A 134 14.59 12.32 11.02
CA GLN A 134 16.04 12.18 11.06
C GLN A 134 16.36 10.72 11.37
N PRO A 135 17.14 10.04 10.55
CA PRO A 135 17.65 8.75 10.92
C PRO A 135 18.76 8.94 11.96
N GLY A 136 18.52 8.47 13.16
CA GLY A 136 19.56 8.16 14.11
C GLY A 136 20.14 9.37 14.86
N GLY A 137 19.97 9.36 16.15
CA GLY A 137 20.79 10.22 16.95
C GLY A 137 20.31 10.30 18.40
N ALA A 138 20.94 9.49 19.21
CA ALA A 138 21.35 9.78 20.58
C ALA A 138 20.40 10.58 21.47
N SER A 139 19.91 9.91 22.44
CA SER A 139 19.41 10.41 23.72
C SER A 139 20.34 11.49 24.30
N PRO A 140 19.85 12.68 24.63
CA PRO A 140 20.60 13.53 25.53
C PRO A 140 20.28 13.13 26.98
N ALA A 141 21.29 12.60 27.62
CA ALA A 141 21.35 12.45 29.03
C ALA A 141 21.13 13.78 29.74
N GLN A 142 20.37 13.69 30.80
CA GLN A 142 20.12 14.61 31.89
C GLN A 142 21.27 15.62 32.15
N ALA A 143 20.95 16.89 32.05
CA ALA A 143 21.70 17.92 32.75
C ALA A 143 20.93 18.31 34.01
N ALA A 144 21.51 17.99 35.14
CA ALA A 144 21.06 18.40 36.47
C ALA A 144 21.20 19.91 36.66
N PRO A 145 20.37 20.56 37.47
CA PRO A 145 20.48 21.98 37.72
C PRO A 145 21.57 22.25 38.77
N ALA A 146 22.53 23.05 38.41
CA ALA A 146 23.50 23.61 39.32
C ALA A 146 22.83 24.73 40.16
N LYS A 147 22.84 24.51 41.44
CA LYS A 147 22.45 25.43 42.49
C LYS A 147 23.53 26.50 42.60
N SER A 148 23.23 27.76 42.35
CA SER A 148 24.09 28.87 42.74
C SER A 148 23.60 29.41 44.07
N MET A 149 24.49 29.32 45.06
CA MET A 149 24.43 30.10 46.28
C MET A 149 25.32 31.32 46.15
N THR A 150 24.80 32.40 46.65
CA THR A 150 25.35 33.65 47.14
C THR A 150 25.29 34.79 46.17
#